data_1dff12188a72e880412d737abfed509a
#
_entry.id   1dff12188a72e880412d737abfed509a
#
_cell.length_a   1.000
_cell.length_b   1.000
_cell.length_c   1.000
_cell.angle_alpha   90.00
_cell.angle_beta   90.00
_cell.angle_gamma   90.00
#
_symmetry.space_group_name_H-M   'P 1'
#
loop_
_entity.id
_entity.type
_entity.pdbx_description
1 polymer ?
#
loop_
_entity_poly.entity_id
_entity_poly.type
_entity_poly.pdbx_seq_one_letter_code
_entity_poly.pdbx_strand_id
1 'polypeptide(L)'
;MTALYPICEVAMNLQPYLHQLKQELFSDWKPFEVFWLFLFIAAQIVAFVLDPQSPLAMISGIAGVICVVFVSKGKISNYLFGLIFAYTYFYVAWGENFIGEMNTVLYVYIPAQFIGYFMWKTHMQQDKSGAESVIAKSLTLQGWLILATTVIVGTLLFVQALNAAGGSSTGLDGLTTVITVSAQLLMILRYREQWLLWILLNILSIALWAETPAMYLMYSAYLLNSLYGYYNWTKLMKQK
;
A
#
# COMPACT_ATOMS: atom_id res chain seq x y z
N MET A 1 49.21 20.96 16.73
CA MET A 1 47.89 21.65 16.77
C MET A 1 46.97 20.96 15.80
N THR A 2 46.30 19.96 16.26
CA THR A 2 45.35 19.14 15.49
C THR A 2 44.02 19.87 15.43
N ALA A 3 43.61 20.28 14.24
CA ALA A 3 42.28 20.84 14.00
C ALA A 3 41.24 19.74 14.25
N LEU A 4 40.63 19.76 15.40
CA LEU A 4 39.36 19.10 15.66
C LEU A 4 38.32 19.79 14.78
N TYR A 5 38.04 19.21 13.61
CA TYR A 5 36.88 19.60 12.83
C TYR A 5 35.64 19.48 13.70
N PRO A 6 34.77 20.47 13.73
CA PRO A 6 33.59 20.47 14.57
C PRO A 6 32.60 19.45 14.03
N ILE A 7 32.68 18.23 14.54
CA ILE A 7 31.65 17.18 14.36
C ILE A 7 30.29 17.66 14.91
N CYS A 8 30.27 18.75 15.69
CA CYS A 8 29.05 19.35 16.24
C CYS A 8 28.22 20.23 15.29
N GLU A 9 28.74 20.64 14.13
CA GLU A 9 27.97 21.47 13.18
C GLU A 9 27.20 20.65 12.13
N VAL A 10 27.46 19.36 12.04
CA VAL A 10 26.66 18.39 11.28
C VAL A 10 25.60 17.70 12.17
N ALA A 11 25.35 18.16 13.38
CA ALA A 11 24.04 18.00 13.97
C ALA A 11 23.09 18.79 13.02
N MET A 12 22.76 18.16 11.87
CA MET A 12 21.75 18.61 10.95
C MET A 12 20.64 19.17 11.79
N ASN A 13 20.25 20.41 11.54
CA ASN A 13 19.10 20.98 12.18
C ASN A 13 17.90 20.08 11.82
N LEU A 14 17.64 19.06 12.61
CA LEU A 14 16.58 18.07 12.39
C LEU A 14 15.19 18.68 12.61
N GLN A 15 15.13 19.85 13.22
CA GLN A 15 13.90 20.57 13.54
C GLN A 15 12.97 20.75 12.32
N PRO A 16 13.42 21.24 11.14
CA PRO A 16 12.54 21.36 9.98
C PRO A 16 12.06 20.01 9.48
N TYR A 17 12.91 18.98 9.50
CA TYR A 17 12.52 17.62 9.08
C TYR A 17 11.53 16.99 10.04
N LEU A 18 11.72 17.16 11.34
CA LEU A 18 10.77 16.69 12.36
C LEU A 18 9.43 17.43 12.27
N HIS A 19 9.48 18.72 11.99
CA HIS A 19 8.27 19.53 11.78
C HIS A 19 7.50 19.06 10.54
N GLN A 20 8.19 18.84 9.41
CA GLN A 20 7.58 18.27 8.19
C GLN A 20 7.00 16.89 8.44
N LEU A 21 7.74 16.00 9.09
CA LEU A 21 7.27 14.68 9.43
C LEU A 21 6.02 14.73 10.35
N LYS A 22 6.03 15.62 11.34
CA LYS A 22 4.88 15.82 12.21
C LYS A 22 3.66 16.36 11.44
N GLN A 23 3.86 17.30 10.55
CA GLN A 23 2.79 17.78 9.67
C GLN A 23 2.28 16.66 8.76
N GLU A 24 3.19 15.92 8.12
CA GLU A 24 2.85 14.79 7.26
C GLU A 24 2.02 13.73 7.99
N LEU A 25 2.41 13.36 9.20
CA LEU A 25 1.75 12.32 9.96
C LEU A 25 0.44 12.76 10.63
N PHE A 26 0.37 14.00 11.11
CA PHE A 26 -0.69 14.45 12.01
C PHE A 26 -1.57 15.59 11.46
N SER A 27 -1.25 16.16 10.29
CA SER A 27 -2.10 17.20 9.70
C SER A 27 -3.23 16.61 8.85
N ASP A 28 -4.28 17.41 8.65
CA ASP A 28 -5.40 17.11 7.76
C ASP A 28 -6.09 15.77 8.07
N TRP A 29 -6.27 15.47 9.36
CA TRP A 29 -7.04 14.32 9.78
C TRP A 29 -8.49 14.71 10.04
N LYS A 30 -9.42 14.08 9.34
CA LYS A 30 -10.84 14.16 9.65
C LYS A 30 -11.17 13.21 10.79
N PRO A 31 -12.12 13.53 11.67
CA PRO A 31 -12.51 12.64 12.78
C PRO A 31 -12.82 11.21 12.34
N PHE A 32 -13.46 11.05 11.18
CA PHE A 32 -13.75 9.75 10.59
C PHE A 32 -12.46 8.97 10.26
N GLU A 33 -11.44 9.62 9.67
CA GLU A 33 -10.17 8.96 9.28
C GLU A 33 -9.40 8.51 10.53
N VAL A 34 -9.41 9.32 11.58
CA VAL A 34 -8.79 8.97 12.87
C VAL A 34 -9.49 7.76 13.48
N PHE A 35 -10.84 7.83 13.59
CA PHE A 35 -11.64 6.70 14.07
C PHE A 35 -11.39 5.43 13.28
N TRP A 36 -11.33 5.54 11.96
CA TRP A 36 -11.11 4.44 11.03
C TRP A 36 -9.74 3.79 11.22
N LEU A 37 -8.69 4.61 11.32
CA LEU A 37 -7.34 4.12 11.59
C LEU A 37 -7.26 3.39 12.93
N PHE A 38 -7.83 3.97 13.99
CA PHE A 38 -7.85 3.34 15.30
C PHE A 38 -8.64 2.02 15.30
N LEU A 39 -9.79 1.99 14.62
CA LEU A 39 -10.59 0.77 14.48
C LEU A 39 -9.78 -0.36 13.82
N PHE A 40 -9.05 -0.05 12.76
CA PHE A 40 -8.22 -1.04 12.08
C PHE A 40 -7.05 -1.52 12.95
N ILE A 41 -6.36 -0.61 13.62
CA ILE A 41 -5.27 -0.99 14.54
C ILE A 41 -5.82 -1.84 15.68
N ALA A 42 -6.94 -1.45 16.28
CA ALA A 42 -7.60 -2.22 17.32
C ALA A 42 -7.99 -3.63 16.83
N ALA A 43 -8.52 -3.75 15.61
CA ALA A 43 -8.85 -5.04 15.01
C ALA A 43 -7.61 -5.95 14.87
N GLN A 44 -6.45 -5.42 14.48
CA GLN A 44 -5.19 -6.19 14.41
C GLN A 44 -4.73 -6.65 15.80
N ILE A 45 -4.83 -5.79 16.81
CA ILE A 45 -4.47 -6.13 18.19
C ILE A 45 -5.43 -7.19 18.74
N VAL A 46 -6.74 -7.03 18.54
CA VAL A 46 -7.74 -8.01 18.98
C VAL A 46 -7.53 -9.36 18.29
N ALA A 47 -7.27 -9.38 16.98
CA ALA A 47 -6.96 -10.61 16.25
C ALA A 47 -5.74 -11.32 16.86
N PHE A 48 -4.68 -10.58 17.17
CA PHE A 48 -3.48 -11.13 17.80
C PHE A 48 -3.73 -11.65 19.23
N VAL A 49 -4.59 -10.99 20.00
CA VAL A 49 -4.93 -11.46 21.36
C VAL A 49 -5.78 -12.72 21.34
N LEU A 50 -6.69 -12.83 20.37
CA LEU A 50 -7.58 -14.00 20.23
C LEU A 50 -6.87 -15.23 19.66
N ASP A 51 -5.93 -15.00 18.75
CA ASP A 51 -5.10 -16.05 18.13
C ASP A 51 -3.65 -15.55 18.06
N PRO A 52 -2.86 -15.72 19.15
CA PRO A 52 -1.49 -15.23 19.23
C PRO A 52 -0.60 -15.94 18.21
N GLN A 53 -0.40 -15.30 17.09
CA GLN A 53 0.59 -15.69 16.08
C GLN A 53 1.94 -15.01 16.39
N SER A 54 2.80 -14.90 15.38
CA SER A 54 4.04 -14.16 15.51
C SER A 54 3.77 -12.67 15.80
N PRO A 55 4.45 -12.04 16.81
CA PRO A 55 4.41 -10.59 17.01
C PRO A 55 4.78 -9.82 15.76
N LEU A 56 5.60 -10.41 14.89
CA LEU A 56 5.99 -9.85 13.60
C LEU A 56 4.80 -9.75 12.63
N ALA A 57 3.89 -10.74 12.66
CA ALA A 57 2.65 -10.71 11.87
C ALA A 57 1.74 -9.55 12.32
N MET A 58 1.64 -9.31 13.63
CA MET A 58 0.88 -8.17 14.16
C MET A 58 1.50 -6.82 13.72
N ILE A 59 2.83 -6.67 13.82
CA ILE A 59 3.54 -5.47 13.36
C ILE A 59 3.31 -5.25 11.86
N SER A 60 3.39 -6.31 11.07
CA SER A 60 3.12 -6.28 9.63
C SER A 60 1.69 -5.81 9.34
N GLY A 61 0.70 -6.39 10.02
CA GLY A 61 -0.70 -6.00 9.88
C GLY A 61 -0.95 -4.53 10.22
N ILE A 62 -0.41 -4.05 11.32
CA ILE A 62 -0.53 -2.63 11.74
C ILE A 62 0.15 -1.71 10.71
N ALA A 63 1.38 -2.02 10.29
CA ALA A 63 2.10 -1.22 9.31
C ALA A 63 1.36 -1.18 7.96
N GLY A 64 0.80 -2.32 7.53
CA GLY A 64 -0.01 -2.42 6.31
C GLY A 64 -1.27 -1.56 6.38
N VAL A 65 -1.98 -1.58 7.49
CA VAL A 65 -3.17 -0.74 7.71
C VAL A 65 -2.83 0.74 7.66
N ILE A 66 -1.77 1.16 8.36
CA ILE A 66 -1.33 2.57 8.32
C ILE A 66 -0.94 2.97 6.90
N CYS A 67 -0.21 2.10 6.20
CA CYS A 67 0.18 2.31 4.80
C CYS A 67 -1.05 2.59 3.92
N VAL A 68 -2.06 1.70 3.90
CA VAL A 68 -3.22 1.86 3.00
C VAL A 68 -4.10 3.06 3.35
N VAL A 69 -4.19 3.44 4.64
CA VAL A 69 -4.87 4.67 5.05
C VAL A 69 -4.10 5.90 4.55
N PHE A 70 -2.79 5.91 4.63
CA PHE A 70 -1.98 7.01 4.10
C PHE A 70 -2.00 7.09 2.58
N VAL A 71 -2.01 5.95 1.87
CA VAL A 71 -2.27 5.92 0.41
C VAL A 71 -3.62 6.57 0.11
N SER A 72 -4.67 6.25 0.86
CA SER A 72 -6.00 6.84 0.63
C SER A 72 -6.02 8.36 0.82
N LYS A 73 -5.17 8.90 1.68
CA LYS A 73 -4.97 10.34 1.89
C LYS A 73 -3.99 10.98 0.89
N GLY A 74 -3.30 10.19 0.08
CA GLY A 74 -2.26 10.67 -0.84
C GLY A 74 -0.99 11.15 -0.13
N LYS A 75 -0.72 10.67 1.09
CA LYS A 75 0.45 11.06 1.90
C LYS A 75 1.67 10.23 1.55
N ILE A 76 2.82 10.88 1.39
CA ILE A 76 4.06 10.22 0.95
C ILE A 76 4.63 9.27 2.01
N SER A 77 4.30 9.49 3.28
CA SER A 77 4.68 8.61 4.40
C SER A 77 4.11 7.19 4.29
N ASN A 78 3.15 6.95 3.38
CA ASN A 78 2.69 5.60 3.06
C ASN A 78 3.85 4.67 2.69
N TYR A 79 4.87 5.16 1.96
CA TYR A 79 6.02 4.37 1.52
C TYR A 79 6.91 3.92 2.69
N LEU A 80 7.01 4.71 3.75
CA LEU A 80 7.72 4.28 4.97
C LEU A 80 6.99 3.11 5.64
N PHE A 81 5.68 3.23 5.85
CA PHE A 81 4.89 2.16 6.46
C PHE A 81 4.76 0.95 5.54
N GLY A 82 4.69 1.17 4.23
CA GLY A 82 4.73 0.11 3.24
C GLY A 82 6.06 -0.66 3.24
N LEU A 83 7.18 0.01 3.49
CA LEU A 83 8.48 -0.65 3.63
C LEU A 83 8.56 -1.48 4.92
N ILE A 84 8.05 -0.95 6.04
CA ILE A 84 7.96 -1.70 7.32
C ILE A 84 7.07 -2.94 7.12
N PHE A 85 5.90 -2.77 6.49
CA PHE A 85 5.01 -3.88 6.13
C PHE A 85 5.74 -4.92 5.28
N ALA A 86 6.35 -4.52 4.16
CA ALA A 86 6.99 -5.43 3.24
C ALA A 86 8.13 -6.21 3.93
N TYR A 87 8.96 -5.53 4.71
CA TYR A 87 10.07 -6.17 5.41
C TYR A 87 9.58 -7.19 6.46
N THR A 88 8.61 -6.81 7.29
CA THR A 88 8.07 -7.71 8.33
C THR A 88 7.28 -8.86 7.73
N TYR A 89 6.49 -8.59 6.67
CA TYR A 89 5.71 -9.61 5.97
C TYR A 89 6.60 -10.64 5.25
N PHE A 90 7.75 -10.20 4.72
CA PHE A 90 8.73 -11.14 4.14
C PHE A 90 9.14 -12.22 5.13
N TYR A 91 9.46 -11.85 6.37
CA TYR A 91 9.86 -12.83 7.39
C TYR A 91 8.69 -13.70 7.86
N VAL A 92 7.47 -13.16 7.91
CA VAL A 92 6.27 -13.96 8.19
C VAL A 92 6.08 -15.01 7.10
N ALA A 93 6.10 -14.59 5.83
CA ALA A 93 5.96 -15.48 4.69
C ALA A 93 7.09 -16.53 4.61
N TRP A 94 8.31 -16.15 5.01
CA TRP A 94 9.42 -17.09 5.12
C TRP A 94 9.16 -18.15 6.19
N GLY A 95 8.74 -17.75 7.39
CA GLY A 95 8.43 -18.68 8.47
C GLY A 95 7.36 -19.71 8.09
N GLU A 96 6.37 -19.29 7.30
CA GLU A 96 5.28 -20.13 6.80
C GLU A 96 5.59 -20.87 5.48
N ASN A 97 6.80 -20.69 4.91
CA ASN A 97 7.21 -21.23 3.62
C ASN A 97 6.32 -20.80 2.43
N PHE A 98 5.73 -19.61 2.50
CA PHE A 98 4.94 -19.03 1.41
C PHE A 98 5.84 -18.40 0.34
N ILE A 99 6.45 -19.26 -0.50
CA ILE A 99 7.45 -18.85 -1.51
C ILE A 99 6.89 -17.81 -2.49
N GLY A 100 5.63 -17.95 -2.90
CA GLY A 100 4.96 -16.99 -3.78
C GLY A 100 4.88 -15.59 -3.18
N GLU A 101 4.49 -15.50 -1.91
CA GLU A 101 4.42 -14.24 -1.15
C GLU A 101 5.80 -13.63 -0.96
N MET A 102 6.81 -14.43 -0.60
CA MET A 102 8.20 -13.96 -0.50
C MET A 102 8.68 -13.32 -1.79
N ASN A 103 8.43 -13.97 -2.93
CA ASN A 103 8.80 -13.45 -4.24
C ASN A 103 8.03 -12.16 -4.56
N THR A 104 6.74 -12.10 -4.25
CA THR A 104 5.93 -10.89 -4.43
C THR A 104 6.47 -9.73 -3.59
N VAL A 105 6.87 -9.98 -2.35
CA VAL A 105 7.48 -8.95 -1.51
C VAL A 105 8.80 -8.47 -2.09
N LEU A 106 9.70 -9.37 -2.45
CA LEU A 106 11.04 -9.03 -2.95
C LEU A 106 11.02 -8.32 -4.30
N TYR A 107 10.20 -8.79 -5.23
CA TYR A 107 10.24 -8.31 -6.62
C TYR A 107 9.18 -7.26 -6.93
N VAL A 108 8.14 -7.13 -6.10
CA VAL A 108 7.06 -6.15 -6.33
C VAL A 108 6.99 -5.13 -5.20
N TYR A 109 6.75 -5.56 -3.95
CA TYR A 109 6.44 -4.58 -2.89
C TYR A 109 7.66 -3.75 -2.49
N ILE A 110 8.81 -4.35 -2.21
CA ILE A 110 10.01 -3.59 -1.81
C ILE A 110 10.45 -2.59 -2.90
N PRO A 111 10.64 -2.99 -4.18
CA PRO A 111 10.96 -2.03 -5.23
C PRO A 111 9.91 -0.93 -5.40
N ALA A 112 8.62 -1.29 -5.24
CA ALA A 112 7.51 -0.35 -5.34
C ALA A 112 7.60 0.78 -4.29
N GLN A 113 8.08 0.50 -3.06
CA GLN A 113 8.22 1.53 -2.03
C GLN A 113 9.26 2.58 -2.44
N PHE A 114 10.39 2.15 -2.97
CA PHE A 114 11.45 3.09 -3.40
C PHE A 114 11.04 3.86 -4.66
N ILE A 115 10.61 3.15 -5.70
CA ILE A 115 10.22 3.79 -6.96
C ILE A 115 9.05 4.75 -6.72
N GLY A 116 8.04 4.30 -5.97
CA GLY A 116 6.86 5.10 -5.67
C GLY A 116 7.18 6.35 -4.85
N TYR A 117 8.05 6.23 -3.84
CA TYR A 117 8.50 7.38 -3.06
C TYR A 117 9.12 8.47 -3.96
N PHE A 118 10.06 8.12 -4.83
CA PHE A 118 10.69 9.09 -5.73
C PHE A 118 9.71 9.66 -6.75
N MET A 119 8.80 8.83 -7.27
CA MET A 119 7.77 9.27 -8.20
C MET A 119 6.76 10.24 -7.55
N TRP A 120 6.38 10.00 -6.30
CA TRP A 120 5.44 10.88 -5.61
C TRP A 120 6.11 12.16 -5.13
N LYS A 121 7.33 12.09 -4.59
CA LYS A 121 8.07 13.23 -4.06
C LYS A 121 8.12 14.41 -5.01
N THR A 122 8.25 14.16 -6.31
CA THR A 122 8.29 15.20 -7.35
C THR A 122 6.91 15.73 -7.76
N HIS A 123 5.84 15.20 -7.15
CA HIS A 123 4.45 15.50 -7.52
C HIS A 123 3.56 15.73 -6.30
N MET A 124 4.17 16.13 -5.19
CA MET A 124 3.43 16.58 -4.01
C MET A 124 2.98 18.03 -4.20
N GLN A 125 1.84 18.36 -3.61
CA GLN A 125 1.32 19.72 -3.53
C GLN A 125 0.82 20.00 -2.12
N GLN A 126 0.98 21.23 -1.68
CA GLN A 126 0.40 21.71 -0.43
C GLN A 126 -0.99 22.28 -0.68
N ASP A 127 -1.90 21.98 0.20
CA ASP A 127 -3.19 22.65 0.25
C ASP A 127 -3.11 23.99 1.02
N LYS A 128 -4.25 24.67 1.15
CA LYS A 128 -4.34 25.97 1.89
C LYS A 128 -4.01 25.83 3.38
N SER A 129 -4.06 24.63 3.95
CA SER A 129 -3.73 24.35 5.35
C SER A 129 -2.26 23.99 5.55
N GLY A 130 -1.47 23.91 4.47
CA GLY A 130 -0.08 23.46 4.48
C GLY A 130 0.09 21.94 4.50
N ALA A 131 -1.01 21.18 4.44
CA ALA A 131 -0.93 19.73 4.33
C ALA A 131 -0.51 19.31 2.91
N GLU A 132 0.43 18.37 2.84
CA GLU A 132 0.92 17.85 1.57
C GLU A 132 0.17 16.60 1.14
N SER A 133 -0.17 16.53 -0.14
CA SER A 133 -0.76 15.35 -0.77
C SER A 133 -0.29 15.20 -2.22
N VAL A 134 -0.34 13.97 -2.72
CA VAL A 134 0.07 13.69 -4.09
C VAL A 134 -0.96 14.21 -5.10
N ILE A 135 -0.46 14.73 -6.21
CA ILE A 135 -1.31 15.11 -7.36
C ILE A 135 -1.77 13.85 -8.07
N ALA A 136 -3.02 13.48 -7.87
CA ALA A 136 -3.65 12.33 -8.52
C ALA A 136 -4.05 12.65 -9.97
N LYS A 137 -4.13 11.63 -10.80
CA LYS A 137 -4.58 11.71 -12.19
C LYS A 137 -5.52 10.54 -12.52
N SER A 138 -6.20 10.62 -13.66
CA SER A 138 -7.07 9.55 -14.17
C SER A 138 -6.54 8.99 -15.49
N LEU A 139 -6.89 7.73 -15.75
CA LEU A 139 -6.60 7.10 -17.03
C LEU A 139 -7.40 7.75 -18.16
N THR A 140 -6.75 7.89 -19.31
CA THR A 140 -7.40 8.16 -20.58
C THR A 140 -8.06 6.89 -21.12
N LEU A 141 -8.88 7.00 -22.17
CA LEU A 141 -9.43 5.81 -22.86
C LEU A 141 -8.31 4.85 -23.30
N GLN A 142 -7.22 5.40 -23.81
CA GLN A 142 -6.03 4.63 -24.19
C GLN A 142 -5.41 3.90 -23.01
N GLY A 143 -5.32 4.58 -21.85
CA GLY A 143 -4.84 3.99 -20.60
C GLY A 143 -5.72 2.83 -20.11
N TRP A 144 -7.04 2.95 -20.27
CA TRP A 144 -7.97 1.86 -19.97
C TRP A 144 -7.79 0.65 -20.88
N LEU A 145 -7.59 0.87 -22.19
CA LEU A 145 -7.31 -0.22 -23.12
C LEU A 145 -6.00 -0.93 -22.79
N ILE A 146 -4.95 -0.18 -22.47
CA ILE A 146 -3.67 -0.75 -22.03
C ILE A 146 -3.86 -1.57 -20.76
N LEU A 147 -4.55 -1.04 -19.75
CA LEU A 147 -4.81 -1.74 -18.51
C LEU A 147 -5.58 -3.04 -18.74
N ALA A 148 -6.67 -2.99 -19.49
CA ALA A 148 -7.48 -4.18 -19.80
C ALA A 148 -6.65 -5.24 -20.54
N THR A 149 -5.88 -4.83 -21.55
CA THR A 149 -4.98 -5.73 -22.30
C THR A 149 -3.92 -6.33 -21.38
N THR A 150 -3.31 -5.52 -20.49
CA THR A 150 -2.31 -6.00 -19.55
C THR A 150 -2.89 -7.03 -18.59
N VAL A 151 -4.10 -6.80 -18.06
CA VAL A 151 -4.75 -7.76 -17.16
C VAL A 151 -5.09 -9.05 -17.90
N ILE A 152 -5.68 -8.99 -19.09
CA ILE A 152 -6.07 -10.19 -19.83
C ILE A 152 -4.83 -10.98 -20.29
N VAL A 153 -3.96 -10.34 -21.07
CA VAL A 153 -2.77 -11.01 -21.63
C VAL A 153 -1.79 -11.41 -20.54
N GLY A 154 -1.57 -10.52 -19.56
CA GLY A 154 -0.71 -10.80 -18.41
C GLY A 154 -1.17 -12.01 -17.62
N THR A 155 -2.48 -12.15 -17.37
CA THR A 155 -3.04 -13.33 -16.69
C THR A 155 -2.79 -14.61 -17.50
N LEU A 156 -3.06 -14.58 -18.80
CA LEU A 156 -2.84 -15.76 -19.65
C LEU A 156 -1.36 -16.18 -19.68
N LEU A 157 -0.45 -15.22 -19.84
CA LEU A 157 0.98 -15.49 -19.87
C LEU A 157 1.49 -15.96 -18.49
N PHE A 158 1.01 -15.36 -17.40
CA PHE A 158 1.42 -15.73 -16.05
C PHE A 158 0.97 -17.15 -15.69
N VAL A 159 -0.29 -17.52 -16.00
CA VAL A 159 -0.82 -18.87 -15.79
C VAL A 159 -0.05 -19.90 -16.63
N GLN A 160 0.26 -19.59 -17.89
CA GLN A 160 1.06 -20.47 -18.74
C GLN A 160 2.48 -20.67 -18.18
N ALA A 161 3.11 -19.59 -17.72
CA ALA A 161 4.45 -19.66 -17.13
C ALA A 161 4.47 -20.50 -15.85
N LEU A 162 3.47 -20.33 -14.97
CA LEU A 162 3.34 -21.15 -13.75
C LEU A 162 3.14 -22.63 -14.07
N ASN A 163 2.27 -22.95 -15.02
CA ASN A 163 2.02 -24.33 -15.43
C ASN A 163 3.28 -24.95 -16.05
N ALA A 164 4.02 -24.21 -16.87
CA ALA A 164 5.28 -24.67 -17.45
C ALA A 164 6.37 -24.91 -16.40
N ALA A 165 6.34 -24.17 -15.28
CA ALA A 165 7.24 -24.34 -14.14
C ALA A 165 6.83 -25.49 -13.19
N GLY A 166 5.75 -26.23 -13.50
CA GLY A 166 5.24 -27.34 -12.69
C GLY A 166 4.38 -26.88 -11.49
N GLY A 167 3.97 -25.62 -11.45
CA GLY A 167 3.06 -25.10 -10.45
C GLY A 167 1.60 -25.44 -10.78
N SER A 168 0.77 -25.72 -9.76
CA SER A 168 -0.67 -25.83 -9.89
C SER A 168 -1.29 -24.44 -9.65
N SER A 169 -1.44 -23.64 -10.70
CA SER A 169 -2.13 -22.34 -10.58
C SER A 169 -3.55 -22.48 -11.09
N THR A 170 -4.49 -22.04 -10.26
CA THR A 170 -5.83 -21.74 -10.78
C THR A 170 -5.77 -20.46 -11.58
N GLY A 171 -6.64 -20.31 -12.59
CA GLY A 171 -6.70 -19.06 -13.38
C GLY A 171 -7.00 -17.83 -12.49
N LEU A 172 -7.65 -18.03 -11.34
CA LEU A 172 -7.96 -16.98 -10.37
C LEU A 172 -6.71 -16.47 -9.65
N ASP A 173 -5.76 -17.34 -9.27
CA ASP A 173 -4.50 -16.91 -8.63
C ASP A 173 -3.67 -16.07 -9.59
N GLY A 174 -3.61 -16.48 -10.85
CA GLY A 174 -2.96 -15.69 -11.90
C GLY A 174 -3.60 -14.34 -12.11
N LEU A 175 -4.93 -14.30 -12.18
CA LEU A 175 -5.71 -13.07 -12.34
C LEU A 175 -5.46 -12.10 -11.19
N THR A 176 -5.57 -12.55 -9.95
CA THR A 176 -5.40 -11.69 -8.78
C THR A 176 -3.97 -11.19 -8.63
N THR A 177 -2.97 -12.01 -8.98
CA THR A 177 -1.56 -11.56 -9.02
C THR A 177 -1.37 -10.43 -10.03
N VAL A 178 -1.87 -10.59 -11.25
CA VAL A 178 -1.72 -9.55 -12.29
C VAL A 178 -2.51 -8.29 -11.94
N ILE A 179 -3.70 -8.41 -11.35
CA ILE A 179 -4.46 -7.25 -10.86
C ILE A 179 -3.68 -6.53 -9.74
N THR A 180 -3.09 -7.28 -8.80
CA THR A 180 -2.28 -6.70 -7.70
C THR A 180 -1.10 -5.91 -8.24
N VAL A 181 -0.32 -6.48 -9.15
CA VAL A 181 0.82 -5.79 -9.78
C VAL A 181 0.35 -4.55 -10.55
N SER A 182 -0.76 -4.67 -11.29
CA SER A 182 -1.34 -3.55 -12.04
C SER A 182 -1.83 -2.43 -11.11
N ALA A 183 -2.49 -2.77 -10.00
CA ALA A 183 -2.92 -1.81 -8.98
C ALA A 183 -1.74 -1.08 -8.36
N GLN A 184 -0.67 -1.82 -8.01
CA GLN A 184 0.54 -1.26 -7.46
C GLN A 184 1.24 -0.31 -8.44
N LEU A 185 1.32 -0.65 -9.71
CA LEU A 185 1.87 0.22 -10.76
C LEU A 185 1.03 1.48 -10.94
N LEU A 186 -0.29 1.37 -10.97
CA LEU A 186 -1.18 2.53 -11.05
C LEU A 186 -1.04 3.44 -9.81
N MET A 187 -0.81 2.87 -8.62
CA MET A 187 -0.53 3.62 -7.39
C MET A 187 0.77 4.44 -7.54
N ILE A 188 1.86 3.81 -7.93
CA ILE A 188 3.16 4.47 -8.16
C ILE A 188 3.01 5.59 -9.17
N LEU A 189 2.28 5.35 -10.25
CA LEU A 189 2.02 6.30 -11.32
C LEU A 189 0.94 7.33 -10.97
N ARG A 190 0.36 7.25 -9.77
CA ARG A 190 -0.64 8.19 -9.19
C ARG A 190 -1.99 8.17 -9.92
N TYR A 191 -2.36 7.06 -10.53
CA TYR A 191 -3.68 6.92 -11.15
C TYR A 191 -4.73 6.54 -10.10
N ARG A 192 -5.83 7.29 -10.06
CA ARG A 192 -6.98 7.02 -9.19
C ARG A 192 -7.55 5.62 -9.41
N GLU A 193 -7.50 5.12 -10.62
CA GLU A 193 -8.06 3.84 -11.03
C GLU A 193 -7.42 2.62 -10.33
N GLN A 194 -6.27 2.80 -9.67
CA GLN A 194 -5.73 1.78 -8.75
C GLN A 194 -6.79 1.28 -7.76
N TRP A 195 -7.62 2.20 -7.24
CA TRP A 195 -8.61 1.87 -6.25
C TRP A 195 -9.71 0.95 -6.77
N LEU A 196 -10.06 1.02 -8.06
CA LEU A 196 -11.00 0.09 -8.67
C LEU A 196 -10.45 -1.33 -8.69
N LEU A 197 -9.14 -1.48 -8.92
CA LEU A 197 -8.48 -2.79 -8.87
C LEU A 197 -8.41 -3.31 -7.43
N TRP A 198 -8.11 -2.47 -6.45
CA TRP A 198 -8.15 -2.86 -5.03
C TRP A 198 -9.56 -3.21 -4.57
N ILE A 199 -10.60 -2.49 -5.00
CA ILE A 199 -11.99 -2.83 -4.74
C ILE A 199 -12.32 -4.21 -5.29
N LEU A 200 -11.96 -4.48 -6.56
CA LEU A 200 -12.17 -5.77 -7.19
C LEU A 200 -11.45 -6.89 -6.45
N LEU A 201 -10.18 -6.69 -6.08
CA LEU A 201 -9.41 -7.67 -5.31
C LEU A 201 -10.06 -7.98 -3.96
N ASN A 202 -10.49 -6.95 -3.21
CA ASN A 202 -11.13 -7.19 -1.91
C ASN A 202 -12.46 -7.93 -2.05
N ILE A 203 -13.27 -7.65 -3.09
CA ILE A 203 -14.50 -8.40 -3.38
C ILE A 203 -14.18 -9.87 -3.68
N LEU A 204 -13.18 -10.12 -4.54
CA LEU A 204 -12.74 -11.48 -4.86
C LEU A 204 -12.21 -12.20 -3.61
N SER A 205 -11.44 -11.51 -2.77
CA SER A 205 -10.92 -12.08 -1.52
C SER A 205 -12.04 -12.45 -0.55
N ILE A 206 -13.07 -11.62 -0.42
CA ILE A 206 -14.25 -11.94 0.39
C ILE A 206 -14.99 -13.16 -0.17
N ALA A 207 -15.16 -13.22 -1.49
CA ALA A 207 -15.96 -14.26 -2.13
C ALA A 207 -15.26 -15.64 -2.21
N LEU A 208 -13.92 -15.64 -2.34
CA LEU A 208 -13.16 -16.83 -2.68
C LEU A 208 -12.27 -17.35 -1.54
N TRP A 209 -11.78 -16.49 -0.67
CA TRP A 209 -10.76 -16.85 0.32
C TRP A 209 -11.10 -16.51 1.76
N ALA A 210 -12.17 -15.77 2.02
CA ALA A 210 -12.56 -15.51 3.40
C ALA A 210 -13.22 -16.76 3.99
N GLU A 211 -12.51 -17.43 4.89
CA GLU A 211 -12.99 -18.65 5.57
C GLU A 211 -13.37 -18.37 7.03
N THR A 212 -12.76 -17.37 7.65
CA THR A 212 -12.97 -17.03 9.05
C THR A 212 -13.64 -15.66 9.23
N PRO A 213 -14.39 -15.43 10.32
CA PRO A 213 -14.93 -14.09 10.61
C PRO A 213 -13.87 -12.98 10.62
N ALA A 214 -12.65 -13.29 11.05
CA ALA A 214 -11.54 -12.32 11.04
C ALA A 214 -11.13 -11.93 9.61
N MET A 215 -11.08 -12.90 8.68
CA MET A 215 -10.80 -12.63 7.27
C MET A 215 -11.90 -11.80 6.60
N TYR A 216 -13.18 -12.13 6.87
CA TYR A 216 -14.31 -11.34 6.39
C TYR A 216 -14.23 -9.88 6.88
N LEU A 217 -13.93 -9.70 8.17
CA LEU A 217 -13.77 -8.36 8.74
C LEU A 217 -12.61 -7.60 8.09
N MET A 218 -11.47 -8.24 7.94
CA MET A 218 -10.26 -7.65 7.35
C MET A 218 -10.49 -7.21 5.90
N TYR A 219 -10.98 -8.09 5.04
CA TYR A 219 -11.23 -7.75 3.63
C TYR A 219 -12.35 -6.72 3.47
N SER A 220 -13.39 -6.77 4.32
CA SER A 220 -14.43 -5.75 4.34
C SER A 220 -13.87 -4.38 4.73
N ALA A 221 -12.97 -4.34 5.70
CA ALA A 221 -12.29 -3.13 6.10
C ALA A 221 -11.41 -2.55 4.97
N TYR A 222 -10.63 -3.38 4.27
CA TYR A 222 -9.86 -2.96 3.11
C TYR A 222 -10.76 -2.51 1.94
N LEU A 223 -11.90 -3.17 1.72
CA LEU A 223 -12.88 -2.76 0.72
C LEU A 223 -13.41 -1.34 1.01
N LEU A 224 -13.83 -1.09 2.25
CA LEU A 224 -14.30 0.23 2.66
C LEU A 224 -13.20 1.30 2.55
N ASN A 225 -11.96 0.97 2.93
CA ASN A 225 -10.82 1.87 2.73
C ASN A 225 -10.57 2.16 1.24
N SER A 226 -10.73 1.16 0.37
CA SER A 226 -10.54 1.33 -1.07
C SER A 226 -11.63 2.21 -1.69
N LEU A 227 -12.88 2.08 -1.25
CA LEU A 227 -13.99 2.97 -1.64
C LEU A 227 -13.72 4.41 -1.21
N TYR A 228 -13.28 4.60 0.05
CA TYR A 228 -12.88 5.92 0.55
C TYR A 228 -11.68 6.49 -0.23
N GLY A 229 -10.67 5.67 -0.51
CA GLY A 229 -9.51 6.06 -1.30
C GLY A 229 -9.88 6.54 -2.70
N TYR A 230 -10.75 5.82 -3.39
CA TYR A 230 -11.27 6.25 -4.71
C TYR A 230 -11.96 7.62 -4.64
N TYR A 231 -12.82 7.80 -3.64
CA TYR A 231 -13.50 9.07 -3.43
C TYR A 231 -12.50 10.20 -3.14
N ASN A 232 -11.56 9.99 -2.23
CA ASN A 232 -10.60 11.01 -1.85
C ASN A 232 -9.66 11.37 -3.01
N TRP A 233 -9.15 10.38 -3.74
CA TRP A 233 -8.31 10.60 -4.92
C TRP A 233 -9.04 11.34 -6.05
N THR A 234 -10.36 11.17 -6.16
CA THR A 234 -11.18 11.96 -7.08
C THR A 234 -11.19 13.45 -6.69
N LYS A 235 -11.09 13.75 -5.40
CA LYS A 235 -10.94 15.13 -4.92
C LYS A 235 -9.53 15.68 -5.18
N LEU A 236 -8.49 14.87 -4.91
CA LEU A 236 -7.09 15.27 -5.14
C LEU A 236 -6.80 15.62 -6.60
N MET A 237 -7.52 15.04 -7.57
CA MET A 237 -7.41 15.43 -8.98
C MET A 237 -8.00 16.82 -9.28
N LYS A 238 -8.96 17.29 -8.48
CA LYS A 238 -9.69 18.54 -8.72
C LYS A 238 -9.07 19.74 -8.00
N GLN A 239 -8.03 19.53 -7.20
CA GLN A 239 -7.35 20.60 -6.45
C GLN A 239 -6.33 21.38 -7.29
N LYS A 240 -6.45 21.32 -8.63
CA LYS A 240 -5.64 22.11 -9.57
C LYS A 240 -6.12 23.56 -9.64
#